data_522d5569463efd95a9140e462cf5fb56
#
_entry.id   522d5569463efd95a9140e462cf5fb56
#
_cell.length_a   1.000
_cell.length_b   1.000
_cell.length_c   1.000
_cell.angle_alpha   90.00
_cell.angle_beta   90.00
_cell.angle_gamma   90.00
#
_symmetry.space_group_name_H-M   'P 1'
#
loop_
_entity.id
_entity.type
_entity.pdbx_description
1 polymer ?
#
loop_
_entity_poly.entity_id
_entity_poly.type
_entity_poly.pdbx_seq_one_letter_code
_entity_poly.pdbx_strand_id
1 'polypeptide(L)'
;MKTQNSAKKPDTTEDDSVKSETKKPSRLKKWGKELVSMILIVGVASFAMDFYHSRSMPQGDAVPIVGQSIQGEDIDVIELSKNGKPVIVYFWATWCGACKFVSPTINSFNDSHQVVSVALSSGPNERVQRFMDAKEYDFPVINDLSGHISRDWGINVTPSIVIIKDGKISSIATGVTSPIGLWLRTYFA
;
A
#
# COMPACT_ATOMS: atom_id res chain seq x y z
N MET A 1 84.83 -36.00 -39.42
CA MET A 1 85.14 -37.16 -38.55
C MET A 1 83.88 -37.45 -37.73
N LYS A 2 83.12 -38.48 -38.10
CA LYS A 2 82.59 -39.52 -37.22
C LYS A 2 81.76 -39.03 -36.07
N THR A 3 80.62 -39.47 -35.76
CA THR A 3 79.71 -40.61 -36.08
C THR A 3 78.43 -40.42 -35.22
N GLN A 4 77.31 -40.64 -35.79
CA GLN A 4 76.28 -41.63 -35.39
C GLN A 4 75.99 -41.69 -33.89
N ASN A 5 74.80 -41.79 -33.35
CA ASN A 5 73.66 -42.61 -33.75
C ASN A 5 72.52 -42.39 -32.73
N SER A 6 71.35 -42.42 -33.15
CA SER A 6 70.34 -43.43 -32.91
C SER A 6 69.31 -43.14 -31.78
N ALA A 7 68.11 -42.93 -32.22
CA ALA A 7 66.83 -43.52 -31.83
C ALA A 7 66.58 -43.93 -30.39
N LYS A 8 65.45 -43.46 -29.86
CA LYS A 8 64.32 -44.35 -29.46
C LYS A 8 63.14 -43.56 -28.86
N LYS A 9 62.02 -43.59 -29.50
CA LYS A 9 60.69 -43.51 -28.93
C LYS A 9 60.39 -44.92 -28.32
N PRO A 10 59.49 -45.11 -27.34
CA PRO A 10 58.16 -44.66 -27.14
C PRO A 10 57.89 -44.30 -25.64
N ASP A 11 56.81 -43.84 -25.18
CA ASP A 11 55.48 -44.41 -25.12
C ASP A 11 54.54 -43.48 -24.33
N THR A 12 53.32 -43.50 -24.71
CA THR A 12 52.05 -43.13 -24.21
C THR A 12 51.89 -43.14 -22.69
N THR A 13 51.29 -42.08 -22.14
CA THR A 13 50.15 -42.20 -21.21
C THR A 13 49.37 -40.93 -21.23
N GLU A 14 48.13 -41.06 -21.76
CA GLU A 14 47.02 -40.15 -21.55
C GLU A 14 46.76 -40.04 -20.05
N ASP A 15 46.67 -38.80 -19.55
CA ASP A 15 45.95 -38.53 -18.30
C ASP A 15 44.91 -37.45 -18.58
N ASP A 16 43.71 -37.97 -18.85
CA ASP A 16 42.45 -37.27 -18.93
C ASP A 16 42.09 -36.69 -17.56
N SER A 17 42.63 -35.56 -17.19
CA SER A 17 42.07 -34.79 -16.10
C SER A 17 40.89 -33.97 -16.61
N VAL A 18 39.70 -34.58 -16.52
CA VAL A 18 38.41 -33.97 -16.63
C VAL A 18 38.30 -32.79 -15.65
N LYS A 19 38.60 -31.60 -16.14
CA LYS A 19 38.30 -30.35 -15.45
C LYS A 19 36.79 -30.20 -15.41
N SER A 20 36.16 -30.56 -14.29
CA SER A 20 34.79 -30.21 -13.99
C SER A 20 34.68 -28.67 -13.91
N GLU A 21 34.23 -28.05 -14.98
CA GLU A 21 33.83 -26.65 -14.97
C GLU A 21 32.60 -26.49 -14.06
N THR A 22 32.84 -26.14 -12.82
CA THR A 22 31.77 -25.61 -11.96
C THR A 22 31.35 -24.28 -12.55
N LYS A 23 30.25 -24.30 -13.32
CA LYS A 23 29.57 -23.10 -13.81
C LYS A 23 29.28 -22.18 -12.62
N LYS A 24 30.08 -21.13 -12.43
CA LYS A 24 29.78 -20.03 -11.50
C LYS A 24 28.41 -19.46 -11.89
N PRO A 25 27.43 -19.40 -10.96
CA PRO A 25 26.13 -18.82 -11.27
C PRO A 25 26.33 -17.40 -11.77
N SER A 26 25.73 -17.09 -12.92
CA SER A 26 25.89 -15.79 -13.56
C SER A 26 25.52 -14.68 -12.57
N ARG A 27 26.26 -13.57 -12.56
CA ARG A 27 26.02 -12.41 -11.66
C ARG A 27 24.56 -11.95 -11.72
N LEU A 28 23.91 -12.05 -12.88
CA LEU A 28 22.47 -11.74 -13.04
C LEU A 28 21.57 -12.63 -12.16
N LYS A 29 21.84 -13.94 -12.03
CA LYS A 29 21.01 -14.83 -11.16
C LYS A 29 21.20 -14.53 -9.67
N LYS A 30 22.37 -14.09 -9.24
CA LYS A 30 22.61 -13.64 -7.85
C LYS A 30 21.84 -12.35 -7.57
N TRP A 31 21.94 -11.36 -8.45
CA TRP A 31 21.21 -10.09 -8.34
C TRP A 31 19.69 -10.29 -8.37
N GLY A 32 19.20 -11.19 -9.20
CA GLY A 32 17.77 -11.55 -9.21
C GLY A 32 17.27 -12.13 -7.87
N LYS A 33 18.05 -13.02 -7.24
CA LYS A 33 17.71 -13.56 -5.91
C LYS A 33 17.76 -12.49 -4.82
N GLU A 34 18.72 -11.60 -4.84
CA GLU A 34 18.82 -10.49 -3.87
C GLU A 34 17.66 -9.50 -4.02
N LEU A 35 17.27 -9.15 -5.26
CA LEU A 35 16.11 -8.33 -5.54
C LEU A 35 14.81 -8.97 -5.04
N VAL A 36 14.58 -10.25 -5.33
CA VAL A 36 13.41 -10.99 -4.85
C VAL A 36 13.39 -11.06 -3.33
N SER A 37 14.54 -11.34 -2.70
CA SER A 37 14.65 -11.35 -1.24
C SER A 37 14.35 -9.99 -0.62
N MET A 38 14.85 -8.91 -1.22
CA MET A 38 14.58 -7.55 -0.76
C MET A 38 13.09 -7.19 -0.89
N ILE A 39 12.45 -7.53 -2.01
CA ILE A 39 11.02 -7.33 -2.21
C ILE A 39 10.20 -8.12 -1.19
N LEU A 40 10.58 -9.36 -0.90
CA LEU A 40 9.91 -10.18 0.11
C LEU A 40 10.06 -9.57 1.51
N ILE A 41 11.25 -9.14 1.89
CA ILE A 41 11.50 -8.51 3.20
C ILE A 41 10.69 -7.22 3.35
N VAL A 42 10.70 -6.36 2.33
CA VAL A 42 9.91 -5.13 2.32
C VAL A 42 8.41 -5.44 2.35
N GLY A 43 7.95 -6.43 1.61
CA GLY A 43 6.56 -6.88 1.62
C GLY A 43 6.11 -7.39 3.00
N VAL A 44 6.91 -8.25 3.63
CA VAL A 44 6.64 -8.76 4.98
C VAL A 44 6.67 -7.63 6.03
N ALA A 45 7.65 -6.72 5.94
CA ALA A 45 7.74 -5.59 6.86
C ALA A 45 6.53 -4.64 6.71
N SER A 46 6.11 -4.36 5.47
CA SER A 46 4.92 -3.54 5.19
C SER A 46 3.65 -4.20 5.71
N PHE A 47 3.50 -5.50 5.47
CA PHE A 47 2.36 -6.26 6.00
C PHE A 47 2.33 -6.29 7.54
N ALA A 48 3.48 -6.51 8.17
CA ALA A 48 3.58 -6.50 9.63
C ALA A 48 3.26 -5.12 10.22
N MET A 49 3.70 -4.04 9.56
CA MET A 49 3.41 -2.67 9.96
C MET A 49 1.91 -2.36 9.81
N ASP A 50 1.29 -2.74 8.68
CA ASP A 50 -0.14 -2.56 8.45
C ASP A 50 -0.97 -3.33 9.49
N PHE A 51 -0.60 -4.58 9.75
CA PHE A 51 -1.22 -5.41 10.80
C PHE A 51 -1.05 -4.83 12.21
N TYR A 52 0.12 -4.27 12.53
CA TYR A 52 0.34 -3.63 13.84
C TYR A 52 -0.52 -2.38 14.03
N HIS A 53 -0.59 -1.50 13.01
CA HIS A 53 -1.39 -0.28 13.08
C HIS A 53 -2.90 -0.55 13.05
N SER A 54 -3.35 -1.58 12.34
CA SER A 54 -4.77 -1.93 12.28
C SER A 54 -5.34 -2.48 13.59
N ARG A 55 -4.48 -2.93 14.52
CA ARG A 55 -4.92 -3.46 15.83
C ARG A 55 -5.58 -2.41 16.73
N SER A 56 -5.25 -1.14 16.57
CA SER A 56 -5.88 -0.04 17.32
C SER A 56 -7.23 0.38 16.77
N MET A 57 -7.56 -0.07 15.56
CA MET A 57 -8.82 0.25 14.90
C MET A 57 -9.91 -0.77 15.25
N PRO A 58 -11.21 -0.35 15.27
CA PRO A 58 -12.31 -1.26 15.46
C PRO A 58 -12.25 -2.45 14.49
N GLN A 59 -12.65 -3.62 14.97
CA GLN A 59 -12.75 -4.83 14.15
C GLN A 59 -14.22 -5.31 14.20
N GLY A 60 -14.77 -5.69 13.06
CA GLY A 60 -16.17 -6.14 12.96
C GLY A 60 -17.12 -5.02 12.63
N ASP A 61 -17.99 -4.62 13.55
CA ASP A 61 -18.95 -3.56 13.30
C ASP A 61 -18.27 -2.19 13.18
N ALA A 62 -18.67 -1.42 12.16
CA ALA A 62 -18.10 -0.09 11.94
C ALA A 62 -18.62 0.91 12.98
N VAL A 63 -17.76 1.78 13.48
CA VAL A 63 -18.18 2.90 14.33
C VAL A 63 -18.96 3.90 13.46
N PRO A 64 -20.16 4.35 13.89
CA PRO A 64 -20.93 5.31 13.11
C PRO A 64 -20.17 6.63 12.88
N ILE A 65 -20.20 7.11 11.65
CA ILE A 65 -19.79 8.47 11.29
C ILE A 65 -21.04 9.15 10.74
N VAL A 66 -21.59 10.05 11.51
CA VAL A 66 -22.75 10.87 11.14
C VAL A 66 -22.37 12.33 11.25
N GLY A 67 -22.60 13.09 10.22
CA GLY A 67 -22.27 14.50 10.19
C GLY A 67 -22.53 15.15 8.85
N GLN A 68 -22.28 16.45 8.77
CA GLN A 68 -22.37 17.21 7.53
C GLN A 68 -20.97 17.40 6.94
N SER A 69 -20.85 17.18 5.65
CA SER A 69 -19.62 17.49 4.94
C SER A 69 -19.41 19.01 4.87
N ILE A 70 -18.18 19.43 4.62
CA ILE A 70 -17.90 20.86 4.40
C ILE A 70 -18.57 21.40 3.12
N GLN A 71 -19.02 20.52 2.23
CA GLN A 71 -19.80 20.83 1.03
C GLN A 71 -21.30 20.94 1.32
N GLY A 72 -21.75 20.61 2.54
CA GLY A 72 -23.16 20.74 2.98
C GLY A 72 -23.99 19.45 2.81
N GLU A 73 -23.37 18.32 2.47
CA GLU A 73 -24.05 17.03 2.34
C GLU A 73 -24.18 16.35 3.71
N ASP A 74 -25.35 15.81 4.02
CA ASP A 74 -25.54 14.97 5.20
C ASP A 74 -25.01 13.56 4.93
N ILE A 75 -24.14 13.10 5.79
CA ILE A 75 -23.43 11.82 5.65
C ILE A 75 -23.76 10.93 6.84
N ASP A 76 -24.21 9.72 6.56
CA ASP A 76 -24.25 8.58 7.48
C ASP A 76 -23.53 7.39 6.81
N VAL A 77 -22.32 7.10 7.26
CA VAL A 77 -21.49 6.05 6.67
C VAL A 77 -22.11 4.67 6.82
N ILE A 78 -22.82 4.41 7.91
CA ILE A 78 -23.49 3.12 8.13
C ILE A 78 -24.64 2.96 7.15
N GLU A 79 -25.47 4.00 6.98
CA GLU A 79 -26.60 3.96 6.04
C GLU A 79 -26.09 3.83 4.59
N LEU A 80 -25.06 4.58 4.21
CA LEU A 80 -24.42 4.46 2.90
C LEU A 80 -23.92 3.03 2.62
N SER A 81 -23.41 2.35 3.64
CA SER A 81 -22.84 0.99 3.49
C SER A 81 -23.90 -0.11 3.30
N LYS A 82 -25.17 0.14 3.65
CA LYS A 82 -26.28 -0.83 3.56
C LYS A 82 -26.78 -1.04 2.12
N ASN A 83 -26.36 -0.20 1.18
CA ASN A 83 -26.79 -0.29 -0.22
C ASN A 83 -26.11 -1.41 -1.02
N GLY A 84 -25.43 -2.35 -0.35
CA GLY A 84 -24.71 -3.46 -0.97
C GLY A 84 -23.42 -3.04 -1.69
N LYS A 85 -23.12 -1.75 -1.72
CA LYS A 85 -21.87 -1.20 -2.26
C LYS A 85 -20.91 -0.86 -1.13
N PRO A 86 -19.62 -1.19 -1.25
CA PRO A 86 -18.65 -0.80 -0.24
C PRO A 86 -18.47 0.72 -0.21
N VAL A 87 -18.34 1.26 0.99
CA VAL A 87 -18.02 2.67 1.25
C VAL A 87 -16.54 2.76 1.62
N ILE A 88 -15.84 3.65 0.96
CA ILE A 88 -14.43 3.96 1.25
C ILE A 88 -14.40 5.13 2.23
N VAL A 89 -13.96 4.89 3.45
CA VAL A 89 -13.72 5.94 4.45
C VAL A 89 -12.23 6.28 4.47
N TYR A 90 -11.90 7.50 4.11
CA TYR A 90 -10.54 7.98 3.97
C TYR A 90 -10.18 8.99 5.06
N PHE A 91 -9.27 8.62 5.95
CA PHE A 91 -8.73 9.50 7.00
C PHE A 91 -7.43 10.16 6.53
N TRP A 92 -7.43 11.48 6.52
CA TRP A 92 -6.31 12.26 5.99
C TRP A 92 -6.13 13.61 6.71
N ALA A 93 -5.12 14.39 6.33
CA ALA A 93 -4.96 15.73 6.84
C ALA A 93 -4.27 16.64 5.81
N THR A 94 -4.54 17.95 5.88
CA THR A 94 -3.93 18.95 4.98
C THR A 94 -2.41 19.05 5.16
N TRP A 95 -1.91 18.75 6.35
CA TRP A 95 -0.47 18.73 6.69
C TRP A 95 0.21 17.38 6.43
N CYS A 96 -0.52 16.34 6.03
CA CYS A 96 0.00 15.01 5.82
C CYS A 96 0.76 14.89 4.49
N GLY A 97 2.07 14.73 4.53
CA GLY A 97 2.90 14.57 3.33
C GLY A 97 2.60 13.32 2.51
N ALA A 98 2.36 12.18 3.17
CA ALA A 98 2.04 10.90 2.53
C ALA A 98 0.66 10.91 1.87
N CYS A 99 -0.29 11.70 2.40
CA CYS A 99 -1.64 11.83 1.83
C CYS A 99 -1.62 12.42 0.42
N LYS A 100 -0.61 13.21 0.07
CA LYS A 100 -0.45 13.78 -1.28
C LYS A 100 -0.34 12.71 -2.38
N PHE A 101 0.11 11.50 -2.02
CA PHE A 101 0.23 10.37 -2.95
C PHE A 101 -1.06 9.54 -3.03
N VAL A 102 -1.87 9.55 -1.98
CA VAL A 102 -3.09 8.73 -1.88
C VAL A 102 -4.33 9.51 -2.30
N SER A 103 -4.44 10.80 -1.95
CA SER A 103 -5.61 11.62 -2.24
C SER A 103 -6.00 11.68 -3.73
N PRO A 104 -5.06 11.76 -4.70
CA PRO A 104 -5.44 11.70 -6.12
C PRO A 104 -6.11 10.37 -6.51
N THR A 105 -5.66 9.26 -5.92
CA THR A 105 -6.30 7.95 -6.13
C THR A 105 -7.71 7.94 -5.54
N ILE A 106 -7.88 8.44 -4.31
CA ILE A 106 -9.21 8.54 -3.68
C ILE A 106 -10.15 9.40 -4.52
N ASN A 107 -9.64 10.52 -5.06
CA ASN A 107 -10.42 11.40 -5.92
C ASN A 107 -10.92 10.66 -7.19
N SER A 108 -10.04 9.91 -7.84
CA SER A 108 -10.44 9.09 -9.00
C SER A 108 -11.45 7.99 -8.66
N PHE A 109 -11.47 7.50 -7.43
CA PHE A 109 -12.42 6.49 -6.96
C PHE A 109 -13.79 7.11 -6.65
N ASN A 110 -13.86 8.40 -6.33
CA ASN A 110 -15.11 9.09 -6.03
C ASN A 110 -16.11 9.06 -7.19
N ASP A 111 -15.64 9.02 -8.44
CA ASP A 111 -16.50 8.92 -9.63
C ASP A 111 -17.25 7.58 -9.75
N SER A 112 -16.74 6.52 -9.14
CA SER A 112 -17.23 5.15 -9.34
C SER A 112 -17.59 4.41 -8.06
N HIS A 113 -17.19 4.92 -6.90
CA HIS A 113 -17.41 4.34 -5.58
C HIS A 113 -17.98 5.37 -4.62
N GLN A 114 -18.61 4.90 -3.55
CA GLN A 114 -18.99 5.76 -2.44
C GLN A 114 -17.75 6.08 -1.60
N VAL A 115 -17.34 7.34 -1.63
CA VAL A 115 -16.21 7.84 -0.86
C VAL A 115 -16.72 8.82 0.20
N VAL A 116 -16.25 8.68 1.42
CA VAL A 116 -16.40 9.65 2.49
C VAL A 116 -15.01 9.90 3.07
N SER A 117 -14.63 11.14 3.25
CA SER A 117 -13.35 11.44 3.86
C SER A 117 -13.48 12.20 5.18
N VAL A 118 -12.52 11.98 6.06
CA VAL A 118 -12.41 12.63 7.37
C VAL A 118 -11.11 13.38 7.43
N ALA A 119 -11.18 14.71 7.50
CA ALA A 119 -10.00 15.58 7.59
C ALA A 119 -9.61 15.78 9.05
N LEU A 120 -8.57 15.08 9.50
CA LEU A 120 -8.08 15.08 10.87
C LEU A 120 -7.32 16.37 11.21
N SER A 121 -7.79 17.12 12.19
CA SER A 121 -7.09 18.30 12.76
C SER A 121 -6.47 19.23 11.69
N SER A 122 -7.23 19.47 10.62
CA SER A 122 -6.76 20.18 9.42
C SER A 122 -7.04 21.69 9.44
N GLY A 123 -7.58 22.18 10.56
CA GLY A 123 -7.99 23.58 10.75
C GLY A 123 -9.47 23.80 10.39
N PRO A 124 -9.95 25.05 10.34
CA PRO A 124 -11.34 25.36 10.07
C PRO A 124 -11.77 24.95 8.66
N ASN A 125 -13.09 24.84 8.43
CA ASN A 125 -13.67 24.37 7.17
C ASN A 125 -13.15 25.14 5.95
N GLU A 126 -12.98 26.45 6.07
CA GLU A 126 -12.49 27.31 4.98
C GLU A 126 -11.05 26.98 4.58
N ARG A 127 -10.24 26.49 5.54
CA ARG A 127 -8.88 26.04 5.24
C ARG A 127 -8.89 24.70 4.50
N VAL A 128 -9.72 23.77 4.94
CA VAL A 128 -9.89 22.46 4.29
C VAL A 128 -10.43 22.67 2.89
N GLN A 129 -11.47 23.52 2.73
CA GLN A 129 -12.04 23.83 1.42
C GLN A 129 -11.02 24.41 0.46
N ARG A 130 -10.27 25.44 0.87
CA ARG A 130 -9.19 26.01 0.04
C ARG A 130 -8.13 24.97 -0.38
N PHE A 131 -7.84 24.01 0.50
CA PHE A 131 -6.92 22.93 0.15
C PHE A 131 -7.53 22.00 -0.90
N MET A 132 -8.81 21.65 -0.76
CA MET A 132 -9.55 20.82 -1.74
C MET A 132 -9.58 21.51 -3.10
N ASP A 133 -9.95 22.78 -3.14
CA ASP A 133 -10.02 23.59 -4.37
C ASP A 133 -8.64 23.69 -5.06
N ALA A 134 -7.58 23.95 -4.29
CA ALA A 134 -6.21 24.04 -4.81
C ALA A 134 -5.66 22.73 -5.34
N LYS A 135 -6.26 21.60 -4.97
CA LYS A 135 -5.90 20.23 -5.41
C LYS A 135 -6.89 19.62 -6.38
N GLU A 136 -7.98 20.35 -6.68
CA GLU A 136 -9.06 19.88 -7.54
C GLU A 136 -9.65 18.53 -7.02
N TYR A 137 -9.83 18.43 -5.68
CA TYR A 137 -10.47 17.28 -5.06
C TYR A 137 -11.94 17.57 -4.81
N ASP A 138 -12.81 16.61 -5.14
CA ASP A 138 -14.28 16.72 -5.08
C ASP A 138 -14.95 15.70 -4.16
N PHE A 139 -14.18 14.80 -3.54
CA PHE A 139 -14.74 13.85 -2.59
C PHE A 139 -15.29 14.54 -1.33
N PRO A 140 -16.42 14.04 -0.76
CA PRO A 140 -17.01 14.61 0.45
C PRO A 140 -16.07 14.58 1.65
N VAL A 141 -16.04 15.67 2.43
CA VAL A 141 -15.15 15.81 3.59
C VAL A 141 -15.92 16.15 4.84
N ILE A 142 -15.85 15.33 5.87
CA ILE A 142 -16.19 15.66 7.25
C ILE A 142 -14.95 16.22 7.93
N ASN A 143 -15.02 17.44 8.44
CA ASN A 143 -13.86 18.05 9.11
C ASN A 143 -13.84 17.68 10.59
N ASP A 144 -12.94 16.80 10.95
CA ASP A 144 -12.71 16.37 12.34
C ASP A 144 -11.69 17.30 13.04
N LEU A 145 -12.14 18.55 13.26
CA LEU A 145 -11.30 19.60 13.82
C LEU A 145 -10.71 19.24 15.18
N SER A 146 -11.51 18.57 16.03
CA SER A 146 -11.10 18.14 17.38
C SER A 146 -10.39 16.78 17.40
N GLY A 147 -10.39 16.04 16.29
CA GLY A 147 -9.89 14.68 16.21
C GLY A 147 -10.75 13.65 16.96
N HIS A 148 -12.03 13.95 17.21
CA HIS A 148 -12.93 13.06 17.94
C HIS A 148 -13.25 11.80 17.12
N ILE A 149 -13.69 11.96 15.87
CA ILE A 149 -14.01 10.85 14.97
C ILE A 149 -12.76 9.96 14.81
N SER A 150 -11.62 10.57 14.56
CA SER A 150 -10.36 9.81 14.36
C SER A 150 -9.93 9.05 15.61
N ARG A 151 -10.16 9.60 16.82
CA ARG A 151 -9.88 8.87 18.08
C ARG A 151 -10.83 7.70 18.29
N ASP A 152 -12.12 7.87 18.03
CA ASP A 152 -13.13 6.80 18.16
C ASP A 152 -12.84 5.63 17.22
N TRP A 153 -12.26 5.94 16.05
CA TRP A 153 -11.78 4.96 15.07
C TRP A 153 -10.38 4.42 15.35
N GLY A 154 -9.70 4.88 16.39
CA GLY A 154 -8.34 4.48 16.72
C GLY A 154 -7.32 4.86 15.64
N ILE A 155 -7.60 5.92 14.86
CA ILE A 155 -6.72 6.39 13.80
C ILE A 155 -5.52 7.10 14.40
N ASN A 156 -4.36 6.46 14.33
CA ASN A 156 -3.08 6.98 14.82
C ASN A 156 -2.13 7.40 13.70
N VAL A 157 -2.44 7.01 12.47
CA VAL A 157 -1.59 7.25 11.29
C VAL A 157 -2.46 7.73 10.13
N THR A 158 -1.98 8.71 9.38
CA THR A 158 -2.56 9.15 8.12
C THR A 158 -1.54 9.00 6.97
N PRO A 159 -2.00 8.60 5.79
CA PRO A 159 -3.35 8.26 5.40
C PRO A 159 -3.80 6.90 5.96
N SER A 160 -5.09 6.74 6.30
CA SER A 160 -5.72 5.46 6.58
C SER A 160 -7.00 5.33 5.77
N ILE A 161 -7.25 4.15 5.24
CA ILE A 161 -8.42 3.83 4.44
C ILE A 161 -9.14 2.66 5.09
N VAL A 162 -10.42 2.81 5.31
CA VAL A 162 -11.29 1.74 5.81
C VAL A 162 -12.38 1.48 4.78
N ILE A 163 -12.62 0.23 4.46
CA ILE A 163 -13.68 -0.19 3.58
C ILE A 163 -14.77 -0.83 4.41
N ILE A 164 -15.99 -0.29 4.30
CA ILE A 164 -17.16 -0.70 5.06
C ILE A 164 -18.20 -1.25 4.09
N LYS A 165 -18.80 -2.38 4.45
CA LYS A 165 -19.92 -2.97 3.73
C LYS A 165 -20.92 -3.54 4.72
N ASP A 166 -22.20 -3.27 4.51
CA ASP A 166 -23.30 -3.72 5.37
C ASP A 166 -23.08 -3.41 6.87
N GLY A 167 -22.53 -2.23 7.17
CA GLY A 167 -22.22 -1.77 8.52
C GLY A 167 -21.01 -2.42 9.16
N LYS A 168 -20.25 -3.23 8.42
CA LYS A 168 -19.06 -3.93 8.93
C LYS A 168 -17.78 -3.48 8.24
N ILE A 169 -16.70 -3.49 8.98
CA ILE A 169 -15.36 -3.23 8.44
C ILE A 169 -14.90 -4.45 7.65
N SER A 170 -14.78 -4.29 6.33
CA SER A 170 -14.28 -5.34 5.44
C SER A 170 -12.77 -5.32 5.30
N SER A 171 -12.17 -4.13 5.24
CA SER A 171 -10.72 -3.98 5.07
C SER A 171 -10.21 -2.68 5.66
N ILE A 172 -9.01 -2.72 6.21
CA ILE A 172 -8.26 -1.54 6.69
C ILE A 172 -6.92 -1.51 5.98
N ALA A 173 -6.51 -0.33 5.56
CA ALA A 173 -5.17 -0.07 5.02
C ALA A 173 -4.61 1.22 5.61
N THR A 174 -3.36 1.17 6.09
CA THR A 174 -2.65 2.31 6.66
C THR A 174 -1.44 2.67 5.80
N GLY A 175 -1.13 3.96 5.73
CA GLY A 175 -0.04 4.47 4.90
C GLY A 175 -0.37 4.54 3.40
N VAL A 176 0.67 4.58 2.58
CA VAL A 176 0.51 4.76 1.12
C VAL A 176 -0.06 3.49 0.49
N THR A 177 -1.28 3.59 -0.02
CA THR A 177 -1.98 2.50 -0.70
C THR A 177 -1.97 2.75 -2.20
N SER A 178 -1.61 1.72 -2.99
CA SER A 178 -1.63 1.81 -4.44
C SER A 178 -3.06 1.74 -5.01
N PRO A 179 -3.33 2.34 -6.19
CA PRO A 179 -4.65 2.25 -6.84
C PRO A 179 -5.13 0.81 -7.04
N ILE A 180 -4.22 -0.10 -7.43
CA ILE A 180 -4.54 -1.53 -7.61
C ILE A 180 -4.87 -2.17 -6.25
N GLY A 181 -4.13 -1.83 -5.20
CA GLY A 181 -4.41 -2.33 -3.85
C GLY A 181 -5.76 -1.88 -3.33
N LEU A 182 -6.14 -0.63 -3.58
CA LEU A 182 -7.46 -0.10 -3.22
C LEU A 182 -8.58 -0.78 -4.02
N TRP A 183 -8.39 -0.93 -5.32
CA TRP A 183 -9.36 -1.60 -6.19
C TRP A 183 -9.61 -3.06 -5.77
N LEU A 184 -8.56 -3.83 -5.48
CA LEU A 184 -8.70 -5.20 -5.00
C LEU A 184 -9.47 -5.26 -3.67
N ARG A 185 -9.20 -4.34 -2.75
CA ARG A 185 -9.89 -4.29 -1.44
C ARG A 185 -11.38 -3.96 -1.60
N THR A 186 -11.75 -3.07 -2.52
CA THR A 186 -13.17 -2.75 -2.79
C THR A 186 -13.89 -3.87 -3.54
N TYR A 187 -13.18 -4.61 -4.40
CA TYR A 187 -13.74 -5.72 -5.15
C TYR A 187 -14.03 -6.95 -4.27
N PHE A 188 -13.18 -7.23 -3.28
CA PHE A 188 -13.33 -8.37 -2.36
C PHE A 188 -14.07 -8.03 -1.06
N ALA A 189 -14.56 -6.81 -0.90
CA ALA A 189 -15.32 -6.34 0.26
C ALA A 189 -16.73 -6.96 0.38
#